data_86a88bcbd92ae2597b18e6dd8eb251b4
#
_entry.id   86a88bcbd92ae2597b18e6dd8eb251b4
#
_cell.length_a   1.000
_cell.length_b   1.000
_cell.length_c   1.000
_cell.angle_alpha   90.00
_cell.angle_beta   90.00
_cell.angle_gamma   90.00
#
_symmetry.space_group_name_H-M   'P 1'
#
loop_
_entity.id
_entity.type
_entity.pdbx_description
1 polymer ?
#
loop_
_entity_poly.entity_id
_entity_poly.type
_entity_poly.pdbx_seq_one_letter_code
_entity_poly.pdbx_strand_id
1 'polypeptide(L)'
;MVRVPFDLDYPYWVEDKDFDLEYHVRHVALPKPGDWRQLCIQAARIHARPLDLNRPPWEFTVVEGLDAVEGYPPGCFAFVTKVHHAAIDGMSGIDLMEALHTLAPDAAPPSQPDTWRPEKIPGPVELLGKSYINALLNPLKQAQVAAKAVPGVAAVIRGLIAKDFKLSTDLVPPRTRFNRTIS
;
A
#
# COMPACT_ATOMS: atom_id res chain seq x y z
N MET A 1 -8.31 -0.23 6.00
CA MET A 1 -8.13 -1.70 6.12
C MET A 1 -8.28 -2.12 7.57
N VAL A 2 -9.09 -3.14 7.89
CA VAL A 2 -9.37 -3.57 9.27
C VAL A 2 -8.82 -4.98 9.48
N ARG A 3 -8.03 -5.16 10.54
CA ARG A 3 -7.48 -6.48 10.92
C ARG A 3 -8.51 -7.29 11.70
N VAL A 4 -8.55 -8.58 11.44
CA VAL A 4 -9.32 -9.53 12.23
C VAL A 4 -8.65 -9.69 13.60
N PRO A 5 -9.41 -9.72 14.72
CA PRO A 5 -8.83 -10.00 16.02
C PRO A 5 -8.01 -11.28 16.01
N PHE A 6 -6.87 -11.24 16.71
CA PHE A 6 -5.90 -12.36 16.80
C PHE A 6 -5.30 -12.79 15.46
N ASP A 7 -5.41 -11.98 14.41
CA ASP A 7 -4.94 -12.30 13.04
C ASP A 7 -5.45 -13.66 12.52
N LEU A 8 -6.69 -14.02 12.87
CA LEU A 8 -7.31 -15.30 12.49
C LEU A 8 -7.71 -15.38 11.02
N ASP A 9 -7.69 -14.26 10.30
CA ASP A 9 -7.96 -14.19 8.86
C ASP A 9 -7.21 -13.01 8.26
N TYR A 10 -7.25 -12.89 6.92
CA TYR A 10 -6.71 -11.74 6.21
C TYR A 10 -7.44 -10.46 6.60
N PRO A 11 -6.77 -9.30 6.55
CA PRO A 11 -7.44 -8.02 6.76
C PRO A 11 -8.56 -7.79 5.76
N TYR A 12 -9.65 -7.19 6.21
CA TYR A 12 -10.77 -6.81 5.35
C TYR A 12 -10.60 -5.38 4.85
N TRP A 13 -10.91 -5.18 3.58
CA TRP A 13 -11.10 -3.85 3.02
C TRP A 13 -12.42 -3.29 3.50
N VAL A 14 -12.41 -2.07 3.96
CA VAL A 14 -13.59 -1.31 4.37
C VAL A 14 -13.47 0.08 3.80
N GLU A 15 -14.57 0.68 3.44
CA GLU A 15 -14.61 2.06 3.01
C GLU A 15 -14.29 2.99 4.18
N ASP A 16 -13.57 4.07 3.90
CA ASP A 16 -13.25 5.08 4.92
C ASP A 16 -14.38 6.09 4.99
N LYS A 17 -15.15 6.06 6.06
CA LYS A 17 -16.26 7.00 6.29
C LYS A 17 -15.79 8.45 6.52
N ASP A 18 -14.55 8.62 6.96
CA ASP A 18 -13.92 9.90 7.25
C ASP A 18 -12.88 10.25 6.17
N PHE A 19 -13.15 9.82 4.92
CA PHE A 19 -12.25 10.05 3.79
C PHE A 19 -11.98 11.54 3.59
N ASP A 20 -10.71 11.89 3.56
CA ASP A 20 -10.21 13.24 3.40
C ASP A 20 -9.32 13.31 2.14
N LEU A 21 -9.85 13.90 1.08
CA LEU A 21 -9.15 14.02 -0.19
C LEU A 21 -7.86 14.85 -0.07
N GLU A 22 -7.85 15.91 0.76
CA GLU A 22 -6.69 16.79 0.94
C GLU A 22 -5.53 16.06 1.66
N TYR A 23 -5.85 15.05 2.46
CA TYR A 23 -4.83 14.17 3.02
C TYR A 23 -4.14 13.35 1.93
N HIS A 24 -4.90 12.85 0.96
CA HIS A 24 -4.43 11.92 -0.06
C HIS A 24 -3.83 12.61 -1.28
N VAL A 25 -4.35 13.78 -1.66
CA VAL A 25 -3.88 14.55 -2.82
C VAL A 25 -3.19 15.81 -2.32
N ARG A 26 -1.90 15.90 -2.55
CA ARG A 26 -1.06 17.00 -2.07
C ARG A 26 -0.46 17.77 -3.22
N HIS A 27 -0.22 19.05 -2.98
CA HIS A 27 0.42 19.95 -3.89
C HIS A 27 1.67 20.54 -3.25
N VAL A 28 2.79 20.52 -3.95
CA VAL A 28 4.07 21.08 -3.51
C VAL A 28 4.75 21.80 -4.67
N ALA A 29 5.46 22.88 -4.37
CA ALA A 29 6.28 23.58 -5.34
C ALA A 29 7.76 23.36 -5.02
N LEU A 30 8.58 23.14 -6.05
CA LEU A 30 10.02 23.10 -5.91
C LEU A 30 10.56 24.52 -5.68
N PRO A 31 11.63 24.64 -4.86
CA PRO A 31 12.36 25.90 -4.78
C PRO A 31 13.07 26.18 -6.10
N LYS A 32 13.32 27.47 -6.40
CA LYS A 32 14.14 27.82 -7.57
C LYS A 32 15.56 27.26 -7.43
N PRO A 33 16.18 26.77 -8.50
CA PRO A 33 15.76 26.87 -9.89
C PRO A 33 14.69 25.84 -10.36
N GLY A 34 14.33 24.81 -9.58
CA GLY A 34 13.40 23.78 -9.98
C GLY A 34 14.02 22.78 -10.95
N ASP A 35 15.19 22.29 -10.62
CA ASP A 35 15.95 21.35 -11.42
C ASP A 35 15.59 19.88 -11.15
N TRP A 36 16.11 19.00 -11.99
CA TRP A 36 15.92 17.56 -11.87
C TRP A 36 16.36 17.00 -10.51
N ARG A 37 17.45 17.53 -9.95
CA ARG A 37 17.95 17.09 -8.65
C ARG A 37 16.97 17.41 -7.53
N GLN A 38 16.36 18.59 -7.56
CA GLN A 38 15.37 19.02 -6.56
C GLN A 38 14.11 18.16 -6.67
N LEU A 39 13.66 17.82 -7.88
CA LEU A 39 12.56 16.88 -8.10
C LEU A 39 12.90 15.51 -7.51
N CYS A 40 14.08 14.96 -7.78
CA CYS A 40 14.50 13.66 -7.25
C CYS A 40 14.56 13.65 -5.71
N ILE A 41 15.06 14.71 -5.10
CA ILE A 41 15.08 14.85 -3.64
C ILE A 41 13.65 14.87 -3.09
N GLN A 42 12.76 15.62 -3.70
CA GLN A 42 11.36 15.69 -3.28
C GLN A 42 10.64 14.35 -3.44
N ALA A 43 10.82 13.69 -4.58
CA ALA A 43 10.27 12.35 -4.83
C ALA A 43 10.79 11.32 -3.81
N ALA A 44 12.09 11.35 -3.50
CA ALA A 44 12.68 10.49 -2.49
C ALA A 44 12.08 10.73 -1.08
N ARG A 45 11.84 11.98 -0.71
CA ARG A 45 11.18 12.35 0.56
C ARG A 45 9.73 11.85 0.63
N ILE A 46 8.99 11.96 -0.48
CA ILE A 46 7.62 11.43 -0.58
C ILE A 46 7.65 9.91 -0.46
N HIS A 47 8.56 9.25 -1.17
CA HIS A 47 8.68 7.79 -1.18
C HIS A 47 9.10 7.22 0.17
N ALA A 48 10.02 7.88 0.88
CA ALA A 48 10.56 7.40 2.16
C ALA A 48 9.53 7.41 3.31
N ARG A 49 8.48 8.22 3.23
CA ARG A 49 7.44 8.24 4.26
C ARG A 49 6.54 7.00 4.13
N PRO A 50 6.25 6.27 5.21
CA PRO A 50 5.30 5.17 5.16
C PRO A 50 3.88 5.68 4.90
N LEU A 51 3.06 4.87 4.21
CA LEU A 51 1.62 5.10 4.11
C LEU A 51 0.94 4.74 5.42
N ASP A 52 -0.05 5.53 5.84
CA ASP A 52 -0.90 5.20 6.97
C ASP A 52 -1.92 4.13 6.55
N LEU A 53 -1.77 2.92 7.07
CA LEU A 53 -2.65 1.79 6.76
C LEU A 53 -4.01 1.86 7.47
N ASN A 54 -4.23 2.83 8.36
CA ASN A 54 -5.55 3.11 8.94
C ASN A 54 -6.43 3.94 8.00
N ARG A 55 -5.83 4.50 6.95
CA ARG A 55 -6.49 5.25 5.87
C ARG A 55 -6.40 4.48 4.55
N PRO A 56 -7.11 4.89 3.50
CA PRO A 56 -6.89 4.35 2.15
C PRO A 56 -5.41 4.39 1.78
N PRO A 57 -4.79 3.26 1.40
CA PRO A 57 -3.34 3.15 1.33
C PRO A 57 -2.76 3.69 0.01
N TRP A 58 -3.03 4.95 -0.27
CA TRP A 58 -2.50 5.68 -1.42
C TRP A 58 -2.31 7.17 -1.11
N GLU A 59 -1.36 7.79 -1.77
CA GLU A 59 -1.13 9.23 -1.77
C GLU A 59 -0.70 9.69 -3.15
N PHE A 60 -1.20 10.82 -3.61
CA PHE A 60 -0.80 11.50 -4.83
C PHE A 60 -0.19 12.86 -4.48
N THR A 61 0.85 13.23 -5.21
CA THR A 61 1.47 14.55 -5.03
C THR A 61 1.71 15.19 -6.39
N VAL A 62 1.15 16.37 -6.59
CA VAL A 62 1.48 17.24 -7.71
C VAL A 62 2.68 18.08 -7.31
N VAL A 63 3.75 18.05 -8.10
CA VAL A 63 4.99 18.81 -7.87
C VAL A 63 5.15 19.81 -8.99
N GLU A 64 5.04 21.08 -8.67
CA GLU A 64 5.23 22.22 -9.60
C GLU A 64 6.62 22.83 -9.50
N GLY A 65 6.90 23.79 -10.39
CA GLY A 65 8.15 24.53 -10.39
C GLY A 65 9.31 23.78 -11.01
N LEU A 66 9.05 23.02 -12.09
CA LEU A 66 10.03 22.26 -12.87
C LEU A 66 10.74 23.08 -13.94
N ASP A 67 10.93 24.40 -13.69
CA ASP A 67 11.34 25.37 -14.71
C ASP A 67 12.75 25.17 -15.26
N ALA A 68 13.64 24.49 -14.52
CA ALA A 68 15.01 24.20 -14.94
C ALA A 68 15.25 22.71 -15.29
N VAL A 69 14.20 21.95 -15.55
CA VAL A 69 14.32 20.56 -16.03
C VAL A 69 14.42 20.56 -17.54
N GLU A 70 15.57 20.17 -18.07
CA GLU A 70 15.83 20.10 -19.51
C GLU A 70 14.83 19.17 -20.23
N GLY A 71 14.36 19.59 -21.41
CA GLY A 71 13.47 18.82 -22.25
C GLY A 71 11.97 18.97 -21.91
N TYR A 72 11.63 19.75 -20.92
CA TYR A 72 10.25 20.04 -20.56
C TYR A 72 9.90 21.53 -20.71
N PRO A 73 8.71 21.87 -21.24
CA PRO A 73 8.29 23.26 -21.36
C PRO A 73 8.02 23.89 -19.98
N PRO A 74 8.13 25.21 -19.85
CA PRO A 74 7.76 25.94 -18.66
C PRO A 74 6.29 25.66 -18.24
N GLY A 75 6.04 25.57 -16.95
CA GLY A 75 4.71 25.29 -16.41
C GLY A 75 4.37 23.79 -16.34
N CYS A 76 5.31 22.91 -16.65
CA CYS A 76 5.15 21.48 -16.40
C CYS A 76 5.07 21.19 -14.89
N PHE A 77 4.37 20.13 -14.58
CA PHE A 77 4.33 19.54 -13.23
C PHE A 77 4.67 18.06 -13.30
N ALA A 78 5.15 17.50 -12.19
CA ALA A 78 5.30 16.08 -12.02
C ALA A 78 4.16 15.54 -11.14
N PHE A 79 3.66 14.37 -11.49
CA PHE A 79 2.64 13.66 -10.71
C PHE A 79 3.29 12.44 -10.06
N VAL A 80 3.45 12.48 -8.74
CA VAL A 80 4.04 11.39 -7.97
C VAL A 80 2.93 10.58 -7.33
N THR A 81 2.77 9.35 -7.78
CA THR A 81 1.77 8.41 -7.26
C THR A 81 2.43 7.42 -6.32
N LYS A 82 1.79 7.17 -5.19
CA LYS A 82 2.23 6.21 -4.19
C LYS A 82 1.06 5.38 -3.74
N VAL A 83 1.10 4.09 -4.02
CA VAL A 83 0.05 3.15 -3.69
C VAL A 83 0.67 1.93 -3.00
N HIS A 84 0.05 1.48 -1.91
CA HIS A 84 0.50 0.27 -1.23
C HIS A 84 0.24 -0.96 -2.08
N HIS A 85 1.21 -1.85 -2.18
CA HIS A 85 1.11 -3.03 -3.05
C HIS A 85 -0.04 -3.99 -2.68
N ALA A 86 -0.54 -3.94 -1.45
CA ALA A 86 -1.74 -4.69 -1.07
C ALA A 86 -3.03 -4.16 -1.71
N ALA A 87 -3.05 -2.91 -2.19
CA ALA A 87 -4.21 -2.30 -2.83
C ALA A 87 -4.22 -2.45 -4.36
N ILE A 88 -3.08 -2.83 -4.94
CA ILE A 88 -2.90 -2.83 -6.38
C ILE A 88 -1.96 -3.98 -6.78
N ASP A 89 -2.39 -4.80 -7.71
CA ASP A 89 -1.51 -5.76 -8.39
C ASP A 89 -1.02 -5.19 -9.74
N GLY A 90 -0.22 -5.96 -10.47
CA GLY A 90 0.37 -5.48 -11.72
C GLY A 90 -0.64 -5.06 -12.79
N MET A 91 -1.79 -5.74 -12.87
CA MET A 91 -2.85 -5.42 -13.84
C MET A 91 -3.69 -4.23 -13.37
N SER A 92 -4.10 -4.23 -12.11
CA SER A 92 -4.87 -3.12 -11.50
C SER A 92 -4.12 -1.79 -11.55
N GLY A 93 -2.77 -1.82 -11.65
CA GLY A 93 -1.95 -0.62 -11.85
C GLY A 93 -2.21 0.05 -13.18
N ILE A 94 -2.41 -0.73 -14.24
CA ILE A 94 -2.76 -0.21 -15.57
C ILE A 94 -4.17 0.37 -15.55
N ASP A 95 -5.13 -0.35 -14.98
CA ASP A 95 -6.52 0.10 -14.86
C ASP A 95 -6.62 1.43 -14.08
N LEU A 96 -5.81 1.58 -13.02
CA LEU A 96 -5.73 2.82 -12.25
C LEU A 96 -5.19 3.97 -13.10
N MET A 97 -4.14 3.74 -13.89
CA MET A 97 -3.59 4.76 -14.77
C MET A 97 -4.58 5.17 -15.87
N GLU A 98 -5.32 4.22 -16.43
CA GLU A 98 -6.40 4.51 -17.40
C GLU A 98 -7.53 5.33 -16.76
N ALA A 99 -7.90 5.02 -15.52
CA ALA A 99 -8.94 5.76 -14.80
C ALA A 99 -8.53 7.19 -14.44
N LEU A 100 -7.24 7.44 -14.23
CA LEU A 100 -6.70 8.76 -13.86
C LEU A 100 -6.36 9.65 -15.06
N HIS A 101 -6.27 9.09 -16.27
CA HIS A 101 -5.83 9.82 -17.45
C HIS A 101 -6.87 9.74 -18.56
N THR A 102 -6.91 10.76 -19.37
CA THR A 102 -7.69 10.78 -20.61
C THR A 102 -6.75 10.78 -21.81
N LEU A 103 -7.22 10.28 -22.95
CA LEU A 103 -6.43 10.25 -24.19
C LEU A 103 -6.36 11.62 -24.88
N ALA A 104 -7.21 12.57 -24.46
CA ALA A 104 -7.27 13.91 -25.02
C ALA A 104 -7.13 14.96 -23.91
N PRO A 105 -6.33 16.01 -24.12
CA PRO A 105 -6.09 17.04 -23.11
C PRO A 105 -7.31 17.90 -22.78
N ASP A 106 -8.28 17.94 -23.68
CA ASP A 106 -9.54 18.69 -23.58
C ASP A 106 -10.75 17.80 -23.20
N ALA A 107 -10.51 16.54 -22.83
CA ALA A 107 -11.57 15.66 -22.40
C ALA A 107 -12.26 16.22 -21.15
N ALA A 108 -13.59 16.31 -21.18
CA ALA A 108 -14.35 16.71 -20.00
C ALA A 108 -14.18 15.67 -18.88
N PRO A 109 -13.99 16.10 -17.63
CA PRO A 109 -13.94 15.19 -16.51
C PRO A 109 -15.24 14.38 -16.44
N PRO A 110 -15.17 13.08 -16.05
CA PRO A 110 -16.35 12.24 -15.96
C PRO A 110 -17.33 12.85 -14.94
N SER A 111 -18.51 13.21 -15.42
CA SER A 111 -19.61 13.69 -14.57
C SER A 111 -20.33 12.46 -13.99
N GLN A 112 -19.88 11.98 -12.86
CA GLN A 112 -20.63 10.98 -12.09
C GLN A 112 -21.30 11.67 -10.88
N PRO A 113 -22.58 11.39 -10.62
CA PRO A 113 -23.20 11.87 -9.40
C PRO A 113 -22.49 11.23 -8.19
N ASP A 114 -22.23 12.04 -7.16
CA ASP A 114 -21.68 11.53 -5.90
C ASP A 114 -22.74 10.66 -5.18
N THR A 115 -22.75 9.39 -5.54
CA THR A 115 -23.63 8.37 -4.93
C THR A 115 -22.90 7.57 -3.85
N TRP A 116 -21.64 7.94 -3.55
CA TRP A 116 -20.85 7.22 -2.57
C TRP A 116 -21.49 7.30 -1.17
N ARG A 117 -21.64 6.16 -0.55
CA ARG A 117 -22.13 6.00 0.82
C ARG A 117 -21.21 5.02 1.53
N PRO A 118 -20.45 5.43 2.55
CA PRO A 118 -19.54 4.54 3.26
C PRO A 118 -20.31 3.44 4.00
N GLU A 119 -19.80 2.23 3.90
CA GLU A 119 -20.32 1.10 4.66
C GLU A 119 -19.98 1.22 6.14
N LYS A 120 -20.81 0.60 6.98
CA LYS A 120 -20.53 0.51 8.41
C LYS A 120 -19.29 -0.37 8.61
N ILE A 121 -18.29 0.15 9.33
CA ILE A 121 -17.12 -0.64 9.71
C ILE A 121 -17.55 -1.82 10.57
N PRO A 122 -17.25 -3.08 10.17
CA PRO A 122 -17.65 -4.27 10.95
C PRO A 122 -16.95 -4.29 12.31
N GLY A 123 -17.72 -4.60 13.35
CA GLY A 123 -17.19 -4.74 14.70
C GLY A 123 -16.34 -6.01 14.88
N PRO A 124 -15.57 -6.10 15.98
CA PRO A 124 -14.69 -7.26 16.24
C PRO A 124 -15.41 -8.60 16.23
N VAL A 125 -16.61 -8.67 16.78
CA VAL A 125 -17.45 -9.88 16.82
C VAL A 125 -17.92 -10.28 15.42
N GLU A 126 -18.31 -9.30 14.59
CA GLU A 126 -18.70 -9.53 13.21
C GLU A 126 -17.51 -10.02 12.36
N LEU A 127 -16.33 -9.44 12.56
CA LEU A 127 -15.10 -9.87 11.91
C LEU A 127 -14.73 -11.31 12.28
N LEU A 128 -14.84 -11.68 13.53
CA LEU A 128 -14.63 -13.06 13.98
C LEU A 128 -15.65 -14.02 13.37
N GLY A 129 -16.93 -13.62 13.29
CA GLY A 129 -17.97 -14.41 12.63
C GLY A 129 -17.69 -14.63 11.14
N LYS A 130 -17.32 -13.56 10.42
CA LYS A 130 -16.93 -13.65 8.99
C LYS A 130 -15.71 -14.55 8.79
N SER A 131 -14.69 -14.41 9.63
CA SER A 131 -13.48 -15.24 9.61
C SER A 131 -13.80 -16.73 9.84
N TYR A 132 -14.66 -17.03 10.82
CA TYR A 132 -15.11 -18.40 11.09
C TYR A 132 -15.87 -19.00 9.90
N ILE A 133 -16.82 -18.25 9.32
CA ILE A 133 -17.56 -18.69 8.12
C ILE A 133 -16.60 -18.90 6.95
N ASN A 134 -15.65 -17.99 6.73
CA ASN A 134 -14.66 -18.12 5.67
C ASN A 134 -13.78 -19.35 5.85
N ALA A 135 -13.39 -19.66 7.08
CA ALA A 135 -12.64 -20.88 7.40
C ALA A 135 -13.45 -22.15 7.12
N LEU A 136 -14.75 -22.15 7.41
CA LEU A 136 -15.65 -23.29 7.13
C LEU A 136 -15.90 -23.49 5.63
N LEU A 137 -16.07 -22.41 4.87
CA LEU A 137 -16.37 -22.46 3.45
C LEU A 137 -15.15 -22.79 2.57
N ASN A 138 -13.94 -22.62 3.12
CA ASN A 138 -12.68 -22.86 2.40
C ASN A 138 -11.77 -23.88 3.09
N PRO A 139 -12.25 -25.08 3.48
CA PRO A 139 -11.46 -26.06 4.19
C PRO A 139 -10.26 -26.58 3.36
N LEU A 140 -10.40 -26.67 2.04
CA LEU A 140 -9.33 -27.07 1.13
C LEU A 140 -8.18 -26.03 1.12
N LYS A 141 -8.52 -24.75 1.14
CA LYS A 141 -7.51 -23.67 1.22
C LYS A 141 -6.78 -23.69 2.56
N GLN A 142 -7.50 -23.94 3.65
CA GLN A 142 -6.93 -24.12 4.99
C GLN A 142 -6.01 -25.36 5.04
N ALA A 143 -6.45 -26.48 4.47
CA ALA A 143 -5.65 -27.70 4.38
C ALA A 143 -4.39 -27.49 3.52
N GLN A 144 -4.46 -26.75 2.41
CA GLN A 144 -3.30 -26.43 1.59
C GLN A 144 -2.30 -25.51 2.31
N VAL A 145 -2.77 -24.51 3.05
CA VAL A 145 -1.92 -23.63 3.85
C VAL A 145 -1.24 -24.44 4.96
N ALA A 146 -2.00 -25.28 5.68
CA ALA A 146 -1.46 -26.17 6.70
C ALA A 146 -0.43 -27.14 6.10
N ALA A 147 -0.72 -27.78 4.98
CA ALA A 147 0.18 -28.71 4.30
C ALA A 147 1.50 -28.04 3.88
N LYS A 148 1.44 -26.79 3.40
CA LYS A 148 2.64 -26.01 3.05
C LYS A 148 3.45 -25.59 4.28
N ALA A 149 2.79 -25.37 5.42
CA ALA A 149 3.46 -25.01 6.67
C ALA A 149 4.16 -26.20 7.36
N VAL A 150 3.63 -27.42 7.19
CA VAL A 150 4.16 -28.65 7.84
C VAL A 150 5.67 -28.84 7.63
N PRO A 151 6.25 -28.74 6.42
CA PRO A 151 7.69 -28.91 6.25
C PRO A 151 8.51 -27.87 7.01
N GLY A 152 8.05 -26.61 7.04
CA GLY A 152 8.70 -25.53 7.78
C GLY A 152 8.64 -25.73 9.28
N VAL A 153 7.46 -26.10 9.81
CA VAL A 153 7.27 -26.42 11.23
C VAL A 153 8.14 -27.63 11.62
N ALA A 154 8.16 -28.70 10.81
CA ALA A 154 8.98 -29.86 11.03
C ALA A 154 10.49 -29.55 11.02
N ALA A 155 10.92 -28.61 10.13
CA ALA A 155 12.32 -28.17 10.11
C ALA A 155 12.68 -27.37 11.37
N VAL A 156 11.80 -26.49 11.83
CA VAL A 156 11.99 -25.72 13.07
C VAL A 156 12.06 -26.65 14.27
N ILE A 157 11.12 -27.58 14.40
CA ILE A 157 11.12 -28.58 15.51
C ILE A 157 12.40 -29.40 15.48
N ARG A 158 12.82 -29.85 14.30
CA ARG A 158 14.06 -30.65 14.14
C ARG A 158 15.28 -29.85 14.53
N GLY A 159 15.38 -28.59 14.10
CA GLY A 159 16.46 -27.67 14.48
C GLY A 159 16.50 -27.36 15.98
N LEU A 160 15.33 -27.23 16.63
CA LEU A 160 15.23 -27.06 18.08
C LEU A 160 15.70 -28.33 18.86
N ILE A 161 15.30 -29.51 18.39
CA ILE A 161 15.73 -30.79 19.01
C ILE A 161 17.23 -31.00 18.83
N ALA A 162 17.77 -30.70 17.66
CA ALA A 162 19.19 -30.80 17.35
C ALA A 162 20.04 -29.73 18.04
N LYS A 163 19.42 -28.72 18.69
CA LYS A 163 20.09 -27.55 19.28
C LYS A 163 20.87 -26.69 18.25
N ASP A 164 20.63 -26.91 16.96
CA ASP A 164 21.27 -26.20 15.87
C ASP A 164 20.58 -24.83 15.59
N PHE A 165 19.42 -24.60 16.23
CA PHE A 165 18.57 -23.45 16.00
C PHE A 165 18.43 -22.58 17.27
N LYS A 166 18.96 -21.36 17.24
CA LYS A 166 18.79 -20.38 18.32
C LYS A 166 17.62 -19.47 17.96
N LEU A 167 16.45 -19.75 18.52
CA LEU A 167 15.17 -19.07 18.20
C LEU A 167 15.25 -17.54 18.28
N SER A 168 16.12 -17.01 19.15
CA SER A 168 16.24 -15.56 19.37
C SER A 168 17.08 -14.82 18.34
N THR A 169 17.97 -15.51 17.60
CA THR A 169 18.89 -14.88 16.65
C THR A 169 18.51 -15.11 15.20
N ASP A 170 17.89 -16.25 14.89
CA ASP A 170 17.67 -16.66 13.50
C ASP A 170 16.29 -16.24 12.96
N LEU A 171 15.36 -15.84 13.85
CA LEU A 171 14.05 -15.29 13.47
C LEU A 171 14.06 -13.77 13.23
N VAL A 172 15.11 -13.07 13.69
CA VAL A 172 15.25 -11.64 13.46
C VAL A 172 16.21 -11.44 12.29
N PRO A 173 15.76 -10.90 11.17
CA PRO A 173 16.64 -10.65 10.04
C PRO A 173 17.78 -9.71 10.44
N PRO A 174 19.02 -9.96 9.99
CA PRO A 174 20.14 -9.11 10.30
C PRO A 174 19.89 -7.69 9.81
N ARG A 175 20.29 -6.72 10.61
CA ARG A 175 20.20 -5.31 10.21
C ARG A 175 21.18 -5.02 9.08
N THR A 176 20.65 -4.85 7.88
CA THR A 176 21.41 -4.45 6.71
C THR A 176 21.03 -3.02 6.29
N ARG A 177 21.81 -2.42 5.39
CA ARG A 177 21.49 -1.11 4.83
C ARG A 177 20.19 -1.09 4.01
N PHE A 178 19.68 -2.27 3.60
CA PHE A 178 18.47 -2.40 2.78
C PHE A 178 17.18 -2.53 3.61
N ASN A 179 17.27 -2.93 4.88
CA ASN A 179 16.13 -3.03 5.78
C ASN A 179 16.14 -1.96 6.88
N ARG A 180 16.84 -0.84 6.63
CA ARG A 180 16.77 0.38 7.44
C ARG A 180 15.89 1.40 6.78
N THR A 181 15.27 2.25 7.59
CA THR A 181 14.59 3.46 7.09
C THR A 181 15.61 4.28 6.31
N ILE A 182 15.29 4.63 5.07
CA ILE A 182 16.14 5.53 4.26
C ILE A 182 15.98 6.93 4.85
N SER A 183 17.07 7.45 5.41
CA SER A 183 17.16 8.82 5.93
C SER A 183 17.57 9.79 4.83
#